data_3336411a2a47dc11e3bff0e412fe1728
#
_entry.id   3336411a2a47dc11e3bff0e412fe1728
#
_cell.length_a   1.000
_cell.length_b   1.000
_cell.length_c   1.000
_cell.angle_alpha   90.00
_cell.angle_beta   90.00
_cell.angle_gamma   90.00
#
_symmetry.space_group_name_H-M   'P 1'
#
loop_
_entity.id
_entity.type
_entity.pdbx_description
1 polymer ?
#
loop_
_entity_poly.entity_id
_entity_poly.type
_entity_poly.pdbx_seq_one_letter_code
_entity_poly.pdbx_strand_id
1 'polypeptide(L)'
;TSHGETGGMYASQPGSEGIADINPEDIESISVLSGPAAAALYGSAAAQGVVMITTKKGKEGKVSVTVSHSTQFANPFIMPEFQNEYINKPGSNTSWGDKQASPYGNYEPKNFFNTGTNIQNNVAITAGNEKNQTYLSVGSTNAAGILPNNKYNRYNFTFRNTTSMLNDKLTLDFGLNYILENDRNLTAQGQWF
;
A
#
# COMPACT_ATOMS: atom_id res chain seq x y z
N THR A 1 -4.30 -1.92 20.01
CA THR A 1 -3.86 -3.09 19.24
C THR A 1 -2.44 -3.43 19.65
N SER A 2 -2.29 -4.55 20.37
CA SER A 2 -1.01 -5.03 20.87
C SER A 2 -0.15 -5.51 19.70
N HIS A 3 0.93 -4.81 19.41
CA HIS A 3 1.98 -5.33 18.57
C HIS A 3 2.83 -6.27 19.43
N GLY A 4 2.67 -7.57 19.21
CA GLY A 4 3.58 -8.56 19.74
C GLY A 4 4.95 -8.36 19.10
N GLU A 5 5.91 -7.90 19.89
CA GLU A 5 7.32 -7.92 19.50
C GLU A 5 7.78 -9.37 19.41
N THR A 6 7.79 -9.91 18.23
CA THR A 6 8.55 -11.11 17.89
C THR A 6 9.57 -10.75 16.81
N GLY A 7 10.39 -9.76 17.10
CA GLY A 7 11.50 -9.37 16.25
C GLY A 7 12.80 -9.93 16.79
N GLY A 8 13.33 -10.98 16.19
CA GLY A 8 14.76 -11.24 16.29
C GLY A 8 15.55 -10.10 15.63
N MET A 9 16.86 -9.99 15.89
CA MET A 9 17.76 -8.90 15.48
C MET A 9 17.74 -8.53 13.98
N TYR A 10 17.00 -9.26 13.13
CA TYR A 10 16.89 -9.07 11.67
C TYR A 10 15.44 -9.02 11.14
N ALA A 11 14.44 -9.02 12.01
CA ALA A 11 13.04 -8.94 11.61
C ALA A 11 12.53 -7.52 11.81
N SER A 12 12.69 -6.64 10.83
CA SER A 12 11.90 -5.42 10.76
C SER A 12 10.51 -5.79 10.27
N GLN A 13 9.52 -5.78 11.14
CA GLN A 13 8.13 -5.73 10.69
C GLN A 13 7.90 -4.32 10.15
N PRO A 14 7.45 -4.18 8.91
CA PRO A 14 7.01 -2.88 8.43
C PRO A 14 5.84 -2.44 9.31
N GLY A 15 6.05 -1.39 10.08
CA GLY A 15 4.98 -0.73 10.82
C GLY A 15 3.94 -0.21 9.83
N SER A 16 2.68 -0.23 10.21
CA SER A 16 1.63 0.48 9.46
C SER A 16 1.97 1.98 9.50
N GLU A 17 2.29 2.54 8.34
CA GLU A 17 2.46 3.98 8.21
C GLU A 17 1.07 4.60 8.06
N GLY A 18 0.72 5.57 8.94
CA GLY A 18 -0.61 6.18 8.94
C GLY A 18 -1.03 6.81 7.60
N ILE A 19 -0.07 7.13 6.73
CA ILE A 19 -0.34 7.59 5.36
C ILE A 19 -0.87 6.47 4.47
N ALA A 20 -0.50 5.22 4.73
CA ALA A 20 -0.98 4.06 4.00
C ALA A 20 -2.48 3.78 4.24
N ASP A 21 -3.03 4.31 5.33
CA ASP A 21 -4.44 4.17 5.67
C ASP A 21 -5.36 5.08 4.85
N ILE A 22 -4.80 6.05 4.12
CA ILE A 22 -5.58 6.96 3.27
C ILE A 22 -5.65 6.37 1.85
N ASN A 23 -6.87 6.32 1.29
CA ASN A 23 -7.01 5.96 -0.11
C ASN A 23 -6.47 7.09 -1.00
N PRO A 24 -5.46 6.83 -1.86
CA PRO A 24 -4.89 7.85 -2.74
C PRO A 24 -5.93 8.54 -3.63
N GLU A 25 -6.97 7.82 -4.03
CA GLU A 25 -8.05 8.36 -4.86
C GLU A 25 -8.93 9.39 -4.13
N ASP A 26 -8.91 9.39 -2.79
CA ASP A 26 -9.65 10.36 -1.96
C ASP A 26 -8.80 11.59 -1.59
N ILE A 27 -7.53 11.66 -2.02
CA ILE A 27 -6.65 12.79 -1.77
C ILE A 27 -6.94 13.90 -2.79
N GLU A 28 -7.17 15.12 -2.29
CA GLU A 28 -7.27 16.33 -3.11
C GLU A 28 -5.91 17.01 -3.28
N SER A 29 -5.13 17.11 -2.21
CA SER A 29 -3.80 17.72 -2.25
C SER A 29 -2.88 17.18 -1.15
N ILE A 30 -1.59 17.24 -1.42
CA ILE A 30 -0.52 16.94 -0.46
C ILE A 30 0.39 18.16 -0.38
N SER A 31 0.59 18.70 0.82
CA SER A 31 1.51 19.80 1.10
C SER A 31 2.58 19.35 2.08
N VAL A 32 3.84 19.56 1.74
CA VAL A 32 4.98 19.26 2.60
C VAL A 32 5.54 20.54 3.17
N LEU A 33 5.51 20.67 4.51
CA LEU A 33 6.13 21.78 5.23
C LEU A 33 7.45 21.29 5.83
N SER A 34 8.53 21.99 5.52
CA SER A 34 9.87 21.67 6.05
C SER A 34 10.12 22.34 7.40
N GLY A 35 10.86 21.64 8.26
CA GLY A 35 11.47 22.05 9.51
C GLY A 35 10.91 23.28 10.23
N PRO A 36 11.55 24.46 10.12
CA PRO A 36 11.18 25.63 10.91
C PRO A 36 9.75 26.14 10.66
N ALA A 37 9.26 26.08 9.42
CA ALA A 37 7.90 26.49 9.09
C ALA A 37 6.86 25.54 9.70
N ALA A 38 7.13 24.24 9.69
CA ALA A 38 6.28 23.23 10.31
C ALA A 38 6.26 23.40 11.85
N ALA A 39 7.42 23.60 12.47
CA ALA A 39 7.53 23.80 13.91
C ALA A 39 6.80 25.07 14.40
N ALA A 40 6.82 26.15 13.60
CA ALA A 40 6.12 27.38 13.93
C ALA A 40 4.60 27.23 13.93
N LEU A 41 4.05 26.36 13.07
CA LEU A 41 2.61 26.16 12.93
C LEU A 41 2.06 25.02 13.82
N TYR A 42 2.85 23.97 14.02
CA TYR A 42 2.41 22.71 14.66
C TYR A 42 3.21 22.32 15.90
N GLY A 43 4.13 23.18 16.33
CA GLY A 43 4.93 22.97 17.54
C GLY A 43 6.14 22.06 17.33
N SER A 44 6.82 21.72 18.44
CA SER A 44 8.10 20.98 18.44
C SER A 44 8.01 19.58 17.82
N ALA A 45 6.86 18.92 17.89
CA ALA A 45 6.65 17.61 17.27
C ALA A 45 6.81 17.63 15.73
N ALA A 46 6.64 18.80 15.12
CA ALA A 46 6.76 19.04 13.70
C ALA A 46 8.14 19.55 13.26
N ALA A 47 9.14 19.55 14.16
CA ALA A 47 10.48 20.11 13.88
C ALA A 47 11.21 19.41 12.72
N GLN A 48 10.88 18.15 12.43
CA GLN A 48 11.43 17.38 11.30
C GLN A 48 10.62 17.55 10.01
N GLY A 49 9.54 18.31 10.03
CA GLY A 49 8.62 18.54 8.93
C GLY A 49 7.26 17.89 9.14
N VAL A 50 6.30 18.34 8.32
CA VAL A 50 4.92 17.83 8.32
C VAL A 50 4.47 17.58 6.89
N VAL A 51 3.81 16.46 6.67
CA VAL A 51 3.05 16.19 5.46
C VAL A 51 1.58 16.39 5.75
N MET A 52 1.00 17.40 5.12
CA MET A 52 -0.44 17.70 5.22
C MET A 52 -1.17 17.05 4.05
N ILE A 53 -2.15 16.23 4.36
CA ILE A 53 -3.00 15.61 3.37
C ILE A 53 -4.40 16.19 3.48
N THR A 54 -4.87 16.77 2.39
CA THR A 54 -6.25 17.25 2.27
C THR A 54 -7.04 16.24 1.47
N THR A 55 -8.12 15.72 2.06
CA THR A 55 -9.01 14.77 1.39
C THR A 55 -10.10 15.53 0.61
N LYS A 56 -10.59 14.89 -0.46
CA LYS A 56 -11.67 15.41 -1.30
C LYS A 56 -12.92 15.67 -0.47
N LYS A 57 -13.60 16.77 -0.82
CA LYS A 57 -14.88 17.20 -0.26
C LYS A 57 -15.96 17.21 -1.33
N GLY A 58 -17.20 17.27 -0.91
CA GLY A 58 -18.30 17.59 -1.79
C GLY A 58 -18.06 18.94 -2.47
N LYS A 59 -18.55 19.07 -3.70
CA LYS A 59 -18.49 20.34 -4.46
C LYS A 59 -19.90 20.74 -4.86
N GLU A 60 -20.12 22.04 -4.86
CA GLU A 60 -21.33 22.63 -5.43
C GLU A 60 -21.42 22.32 -6.93
N GLY A 61 -22.62 22.00 -7.41
CA GLY A 61 -22.89 21.77 -8.80
C GLY A 61 -23.68 20.49 -9.08
N LYS A 62 -23.57 20.01 -10.31
CA LYS A 62 -24.22 18.79 -10.74
C LYS A 62 -23.57 17.56 -10.06
N VAL A 63 -24.40 16.55 -9.83
CA VAL A 63 -23.89 15.25 -9.37
C VAL A 63 -22.83 14.74 -10.35
N SER A 64 -21.66 14.44 -9.82
CA SER A 64 -20.54 13.87 -10.56
C SER A 64 -20.22 12.49 -10.02
N VAL A 65 -20.09 11.52 -10.92
CA VAL A 65 -19.66 10.16 -10.61
C VAL A 65 -18.32 9.92 -11.29
N THR A 66 -17.31 9.57 -10.52
CA THR A 66 -15.97 9.23 -11.02
C THR A 66 -15.73 7.75 -10.77
N VAL A 67 -15.33 7.02 -11.80
CA VAL A 67 -14.96 5.61 -11.72
C VAL A 67 -13.51 5.49 -12.15
N SER A 68 -12.66 4.93 -11.30
CA SER A 68 -11.25 4.66 -11.57
C SER A 68 -10.99 3.16 -11.50
N HIS A 69 -10.24 2.65 -12.47
CA HIS A 69 -9.77 1.27 -12.51
C HIS A 69 -8.30 1.23 -12.90
N SER A 70 -7.50 0.46 -12.18
CA SER A 70 -6.10 0.21 -12.50
C SER A 70 -5.78 -1.27 -12.30
N THR A 71 -5.07 -1.84 -13.26
CA THR A 71 -4.54 -3.21 -13.15
C THR A 71 -3.06 -3.20 -13.50
N GLN A 72 -2.26 -3.75 -12.60
CA GLN A 72 -0.81 -3.87 -12.76
C GLN A 72 -0.42 -5.33 -12.69
N PHE A 73 0.56 -5.72 -13.52
CA PHE A 73 1.19 -7.02 -13.51
C PHE A 73 2.68 -6.88 -13.21
N ALA A 74 3.21 -7.73 -12.37
CA ALA A 74 4.62 -7.74 -12.01
C ALA A 74 5.22 -9.14 -12.19
N ASN A 75 6.39 -9.21 -12.82
CA ASN A 75 7.17 -10.43 -12.96
C ASN A 75 8.61 -10.17 -12.56
N PRO A 76 9.36 -11.18 -12.08
CA PRO A 76 10.78 -11.05 -11.83
C PRO A 76 11.50 -10.63 -13.11
N PHE A 77 12.28 -9.53 -13.05
CA PHE A 77 12.97 -8.99 -14.22
C PHE A 77 14.37 -9.58 -14.37
N ILE A 78 15.15 -9.60 -13.28
CA ILE A 78 16.52 -10.11 -13.27
C ILE A 78 16.57 -11.29 -12.29
N MET A 79 17.09 -12.40 -12.76
CA MET A 79 17.31 -13.61 -11.97
C MET A 79 18.80 -13.96 -12.01
N PRO A 80 19.37 -14.48 -10.90
CA PRO A 80 20.73 -14.99 -10.91
C PRO A 80 20.83 -16.21 -11.81
N GLU A 81 21.91 -16.28 -12.56
CA GLU A 81 22.26 -17.49 -13.30
C GLU A 81 23.00 -18.46 -12.37
N PHE A 82 22.52 -19.68 -12.29
CA PHE A 82 23.13 -20.72 -11.48
C PHE A 82 23.94 -21.66 -12.37
N GLN A 83 25.11 -22.05 -11.87
CA GLN A 83 25.89 -23.09 -12.53
C GLN A 83 25.16 -24.43 -12.39
N ASN A 84 25.16 -25.24 -13.45
CA ASN A 84 24.54 -26.55 -13.52
C ASN A 84 25.45 -27.64 -14.10
N GLU A 85 26.74 -27.37 -14.24
CA GLU A 85 27.75 -28.28 -14.77
C GLU A 85 28.48 -29.11 -13.70
N TYR A 86 28.59 -28.56 -12.47
CA TYR A 86 29.30 -29.17 -11.38
C TYR A 86 28.34 -29.57 -10.27
N ILE A 87 28.52 -30.75 -9.69
CA ILE A 87 27.76 -31.21 -8.52
C ILE A 87 28.46 -30.83 -7.23
N ASN A 88 27.76 -30.88 -6.10
CA ASN A 88 28.37 -30.80 -4.80
C ASN A 88 29.03 -32.14 -4.45
N LYS A 89 30.14 -32.10 -3.69
CA LYS A 89 30.76 -33.32 -3.14
C LYS A 89 29.89 -33.86 -2.00
N PRO A 90 29.76 -35.20 -1.86
CA PRO A 90 29.10 -35.77 -0.70
C PRO A 90 29.64 -35.26 0.60
N GLY A 91 28.78 -34.76 1.49
CA GLY A 91 29.16 -34.13 2.77
C GLY A 91 29.72 -32.72 2.69
N SER A 92 29.64 -32.05 1.54
CA SER A 92 30.07 -30.64 1.35
C SER A 92 28.90 -29.77 0.94
N ASN A 93 28.89 -28.52 1.42
CA ASN A 93 27.93 -27.50 1.02
C ASN A 93 28.41 -26.67 -0.19
N THR A 94 29.49 -27.06 -0.85
CA THR A 94 30.04 -26.36 -2.01
C THR A 94 29.54 -27.01 -3.31
N SER A 95 29.19 -26.18 -4.29
CA SER A 95 28.69 -26.59 -5.60
C SER A 95 29.80 -26.78 -6.65
N TRP A 96 31.04 -27.05 -6.23
CA TRP A 96 32.20 -27.17 -7.12
C TRP A 96 32.88 -28.55 -6.97
N GLY A 97 32.10 -29.59 -7.13
CA GLY A 97 32.60 -30.99 -7.16
C GLY A 97 32.98 -31.41 -8.56
N ASP A 98 32.64 -32.64 -8.90
CA ASP A 98 32.99 -33.25 -10.22
C ASP A 98 32.11 -32.63 -11.31
N LYS A 99 32.71 -32.42 -12.50
CA LYS A 99 31.97 -31.96 -13.66
C LYS A 99 31.10 -33.09 -14.20
N GLN A 100 29.85 -32.80 -14.44
CA GLN A 100 28.90 -33.74 -15.04
C GLN A 100 29.11 -33.86 -16.58
N ALA A 101 28.83 -35.03 -17.12
CA ALA A 101 28.88 -35.26 -18.57
C ALA A 101 27.79 -34.50 -19.32
N SER A 102 26.69 -34.17 -18.65
CA SER A 102 25.61 -33.29 -19.15
C SER A 102 25.10 -32.41 -18.01
N PRO A 103 24.60 -31.22 -18.34
CA PRO A 103 24.07 -30.31 -17.35
C PRO A 103 23.00 -30.93 -16.45
N TYR A 104 23.05 -30.65 -15.15
CA TYR A 104 22.18 -31.23 -14.15
C TYR A 104 20.85 -30.49 -14.07
N GLY A 105 19.83 -31.05 -14.75
CA GLY A 105 18.46 -30.58 -14.65
C GLY A 105 18.20 -29.15 -15.25
N ASN A 106 16.95 -28.88 -15.46
CA ASN A 106 16.46 -27.56 -15.90
C ASN A 106 15.82 -26.83 -14.70
N TYR A 107 16.58 -26.62 -13.62
CA TYR A 107 16.08 -25.82 -12.52
C TYR A 107 16.12 -24.35 -12.91
N GLU A 108 14.94 -23.79 -13.14
CA GLU A 108 14.74 -22.39 -13.40
C GLU A 108 14.18 -21.70 -12.15
N PRO A 109 14.97 -20.92 -11.40
CA PRO A 109 14.50 -20.23 -10.19
C PRO A 109 13.28 -19.35 -10.43
N LYS A 110 13.12 -18.87 -11.67
CA LYS A 110 11.97 -18.06 -12.07
C LYS A 110 10.64 -18.79 -11.91
N ASN A 111 10.64 -20.13 -12.03
CA ASN A 111 9.43 -20.95 -11.92
C ASN A 111 8.86 -20.99 -10.49
N PHE A 112 9.63 -20.54 -9.49
CA PHE A 112 9.15 -20.39 -8.13
C PHE A 112 8.19 -19.19 -7.98
N PHE A 113 8.33 -18.20 -8.83
CA PHE A 113 7.58 -16.94 -8.73
C PHE A 113 6.29 -16.99 -9.56
N ASN A 114 5.26 -16.38 -9.01
CA ASN A 114 4.02 -16.12 -9.71
C ASN A 114 4.10 -14.77 -10.46
N THR A 115 3.18 -14.56 -11.39
CA THR A 115 2.89 -13.21 -11.86
C THR A 115 2.16 -12.48 -10.75
N GLY A 116 2.75 -11.43 -10.21
CA GLY A 116 2.11 -10.53 -9.28
C GLY A 116 1.02 -9.71 -9.97
N THR A 117 -0.07 -9.46 -9.26
CA THR A 117 -1.19 -8.64 -9.74
C THR A 117 -1.56 -7.60 -8.70
N ASN A 118 -1.95 -6.42 -9.15
CA ASN A 118 -2.53 -5.39 -8.28
C ASN A 118 -3.72 -4.76 -9.03
N ILE A 119 -4.92 -5.01 -8.53
CA ILE A 119 -6.18 -4.54 -9.11
C ILE A 119 -6.77 -3.53 -8.14
N GLN A 120 -6.95 -2.30 -8.62
CA GLN A 120 -7.53 -1.21 -7.86
C GLN A 120 -8.81 -0.73 -8.56
N ASN A 121 -9.87 -0.59 -7.81
CA ASN A 121 -11.13 -0.03 -8.27
C ASN A 121 -11.57 1.05 -7.29
N ASN A 122 -12.08 2.15 -7.81
CA ASN A 122 -12.66 3.19 -6.99
C ASN A 122 -13.87 3.81 -7.68
N VAL A 123 -14.92 4.07 -6.90
CA VAL A 123 -16.10 4.81 -7.34
C VAL A 123 -16.31 5.95 -6.36
N ALA A 124 -16.33 7.17 -6.86
CA ALA A 124 -16.60 8.36 -6.07
C ALA A 124 -17.79 9.14 -6.62
N ILE A 125 -18.63 9.64 -5.73
CA ILE A 125 -19.78 10.46 -6.02
C ILE A 125 -19.61 11.79 -5.29
N THR A 126 -19.72 12.87 -6.05
CA THR A 126 -19.74 14.23 -5.52
C THR A 126 -21.05 14.88 -5.88
N ALA A 127 -21.76 15.41 -4.90
CA ALA A 127 -23.01 16.10 -5.09
C ALA A 127 -23.10 17.29 -4.12
N GLY A 128 -23.76 18.36 -4.52
CA GLY A 128 -23.98 19.47 -3.59
C GLY A 128 -24.63 20.69 -4.19
N ASN A 129 -25.04 21.55 -3.29
CA ASN A 129 -25.49 22.90 -3.56
C ASN A 129 -24.75 23.88 -2.62
N GLU A 130 -25.07 25.17 -2.66
CA GLU A 130 -24.45 26.20 -1.82
C GLU A 130 -24.44 25.85 -0.32
N LYS A 131 -25.46 25.13 0.16
CA LYS A 131 -25.68 24.86 1.60
C LYS A 131 -25.31 23.45 2.04
N ASN A 132 -25.28 22.49 1.11
CA ASN A 132 -24.99 21.10 1.44
C ASN A 132 -24.11 20.49 0.36
N GLN A 133 -22.97 19.95 0.76
CA GLN A 133 -22.01 19.33 -0.14
C GLN A 133 -21.64 17.96 0.40
N THR A 134 -21.77 16.93 -0.44
CA THR A 134 -21.55 15.53 -0.08
C THR A 134 -20.51 14.91 -0.98
N TYR A 135 -19.59 14.17 -0.38
CA TYR A 135 -18.65 13.29 -1.03
C TYR A 135 -18.81 11.88 -0.50
N LEU A 136 -18.87 10.91 -1.39
CA LEU A 136 -18.94 9.50 -1.10
C LEU A 136 -17.93 8.76 -1.97
N SER A 137 -17.14 7.88 -1.41
CA SER A 137 -16.19 7.04 -2.15
C SER A 137 -16.18 5.62 -1.61
N VAL A 138 -16.08 4.66 -2.51
CA VAL A 138 -15.88 3.24 -2.22
C VAL A 138 -14.75 2.73 -3.09
N GLY A 139 -13.74 2.14 -2.46
CA GLY A 139 -12.59 1.60 -3.17
C GLY A 139 -12.26 0.17 -2.76
N SER A 140 -11.61 -0.55 -3.66
CA SER A 140 -11.01 -1.85 -3.39
C SER A 140 -9.62 -1.94 -3.99
N THR A 141 -8.69 -2.51 -3.26
CA THR A 141 -7.35 -2.90 -3.72
C THR A 141 -7.16 -4.37 -3.43
N ASN A 142 -6.95 -5.16 -4.48
CA ASN A 142 -6.71 -6.58 -4.39
C ASN A 142 -5.37 -6.88 -5.06
N ALA A 143 -4.37 -7.28 -4.27
CA ALA A 143 -3.05 -7.57 -4.76
C ALA A 143 -2.60 -8.98 -4.41
N ALA A 144 -1.90 -9.62 -5.34
CA ALA A 144 -1.15 -10.83 -5.14
C ALA A 144 0.31 -10.56 -5.50
N GLY A 145 1.23 -10.90 -4.60
CA GLY A 145 2.66 -10.70 -4.82
C GLY A 145 3.25 -11.71 -5.81
N ILE A 146 4.46 -11.44 -6.28
CA ILE A 146 5.25 -12.39 -7.08
C ILE A 146 5.66 -13.62 -6.28
N LEU A 147 5.78 -13.50 -4.95
CA LEU A 147 6.02 -14.63 -4.07
C LEU A 147 4.73 -15.42 -3.85
N PRO A 148 4.76 -16.77 -3.88
CA PRO A 148 3.59 -17.58 -3.58
C PRO A 148 3.00 -17.26 -2.20
N ASN A 149 1.67 -17.29 -2.09
CA ASN A 149 0.91 -17.02 -0.87
C ASN A 149 0.94 -15.58 -0.33
N ASN A 150 1.58 -14.63 -1.03
CA ASN A 150 1.56 -13.23 -0.66
C ASN A 150 0.31 -12.55 -1.23
N LYS A 151 -0.58 -12.06 -0.36
CA LYS A 151 -1.85 -11.44 -0.74
C LYS A 151 -2.12 -10.21 0.13
N TYR A 152 -2.73 -9.21 -0.48
CA TYR A 152 -3.19 -8.00 0.17
C TYR A 152 -4.56 -7.63 -0.36
N ASN A 153 -5.53 -7.44 0.53
CA ASN A 153 -6.86 -6.97 0.19
C ASN A 153 -7.22 -5.81 1.09
N ARG A 154 -7.68 -4.73 0.47
CA ARG A 154 -8.12 -3.53 1.18
C ARG A 154 -9.41 -3.04 0.57
N TYR A 155 -10.34 -2.70 1.43
CA TYR A 155 -11.60 -2.06 1.09
C TYR A 155 -11.72 -0.79 1.90
N ASN A 156 -12.08 0.30 1.25
CA ASN A 156 -12.27 1.58 1.90
C ASN A 156 -13.61 2.18 1.56
N PHE A 157 -14.18 2.84 2.54
CA PHE A 157 -15.40 3.61 2.43
C PHE A 157 -15.13 4.99 3.03
N THR A 158 -15.38 6.05 2.27
CA THR A 158 -15.23 7.43 2.72
C THR A 158 -16.54 8.16 2.49
N PHE A 159 -17.04 8.81 3.53
CA PHE A 159 -18.18 9.70 3.46
C PHE A 159 -17.80 11.03 4.08
N ARG A 160 -18.15 12.13 3.41
CA ARG A 160 -17.99 13.47 3.94
C ARG A 160 -19.16 14.33 3.55
N ASN A 161 -19.68 15.08 4.51
CA ASN A 161 -20.74 16.02 4.29
C ASN A 161 -20.42 17.34 4.99
N THR A 162 -20.56 18.43 4.26
CA THR A 162 -20.44 19.79 4.78
C THR A 162 -21.79 20.48 4.58
N THR A 163 -22.39 20.96 5.66
CA THR A 163 -23.70 21.60 5.63
C THR A 163 -23.63 22.97 6.32
N SER A 164 -24.08 24.01 5.64
CA SER A 164 -24.27 25.37 6.17
C SER A 164 -25.72 25.60 6.56
N MET A 165 -25.91 26.04 7.79
CA MET A 165 -27.24 26.32 8.40
C MET A 165 -27.29 27.71 9.02
N LEU A 166 -28.49 28.13 9.40
CA LEU A 166 -28.74 29.41 10.10
C LEU A 166 -28.20 30.65 9.33
N ASN A 167 -28.45 30.72 8.03
CA ASN A 167 -27.95 31.76 7.14
C ASN A 167 -26.40 31.87 7.22
N ASP A 168 -25.73 30.71 7.02
CA ASP A 168 -24.27 30.55 7.02
C ASP A 168 -23.55 30.86 8.34
N LYS A 169 -24.32 31.05 9.45
CA LYS A 169 -23.74 31.24 10.77
C LYS A 169 -23.24 29.95 11.43
N LEU A 170 -23.67 28.79 10.94
CA LEU A 170 -23.25 27.48 11.44
C LEU A 170 -22.88 26.58 10.27
N THR A 171 -21.63 26.13 10.24
CA THR A 171 -21.18 25.11 9.28
C THR A 171 -20.81 23.85 10.04
N LEU A 172 -21.44 22.75 9.66
CA LEU A 172 -21.13 21.39 10.15
C LEU A 172 -20.35 20.65 9.07
N ASP A 173 -19.18 20.13 9.42
CA ASP A 173 -18.36 19.26 8.57
C ASP A 173 -18.25 17.90 9.27
N PHE A 174 -18.87 16.89 8.69
CA PHE A 174 -18.89 15.52 9.18
C PHE A 174 -18.15 14.61 8.20
N GLY A 175 -17.21 13.82 8.72
CA GLY A 175 -16.45 12.82 7.95
C GLY A 175 -16.46 11.45 8.62
N LEU A 176 -16.65 10.42 7.80
CA LEU A 176 -16.51 9.02 8.19
C LEU A 176 -15.58 8.34 7.19
N ASN A 177 -14.55 7.71 7.71
CA ASN A 177 -13.66 6.84 6.95
C ASN A 177 -13.61 5.46 7.59
N TYR A 178 -13.87 4.43 6.80
CA TYR A 178 -13.83 3.03 7.24
C TYR A 178 -12.94 2.24 6.30
N ILE A 179 -11.99 1.52 6.87
CA ILE A 179 -11.01 0.72 6.14
C ILE A 179 -11.03 -0.69 6.70
N LEU A 180 -11.14 -1.66 5.80
CA LEU A 180 -10.95 -3.07 6.09
C LEU A 180 -9.75 -3.56 5.31
N GLU A 181 -8.74 -4.01 6.03
CA GLU A 181 -7.50 -4.53 5.46
C GLU A 181 -7.28 -5.97 5.91
N ASN A 182 -6.87 -6.81 4.98
CA ASN A 182 -6.49 -8.18 5.23
C ASN A 182 -5.27 -8.51 4.38
N ASP A 183 -4.15 -8.76 5.03
CA ASP A 183 -2.90 -9.12 4.42
C ASP A 183 -2.45 -10.53 4.83
N ARG A 184 -1.77 -11.18 3.91
CA ARG A 184 -1.05 -12.41 4.15
C ARG A 184 0.33 -12.29 3.58
N ASN A 185 1.30 -12.10 4.46
CA ASN A 185 2.70 -11.96 4.10
C ASN A 185 3.47 -13.23 4.49
N LEU A 186 4.53 -13.52 3.71
CA LEU A 186 5.51 -14.50 4.13
C LEU A 186 6.27 -13.96 5.36
N THR A 187 6.56 -14.84 6.30
CA THR A 187 7.45 -14.54 7.44
C THR A 187 8.79 -14.00 6.95
N ALA A 188 9.41 -13.15 7.76
CA ALA A 188 10.60 -12.37 7.44
C ALA A 188 11.64 -13.14 6.63
N GLN A 189 12.07 -12.54 5.52
CA GLN A 189 13.15 -13.07 4.70
C GLN A 189 14.46 -13.05 5.51
N GLY A 190 15.17 -14.16 5.56
CA GLY A 190 16.51 -14.24 6.14
C GLY A 190 16.63 -14.98 7.47
N GLN A 191 15.60 -15.63 7.95
CA GLN A 191 15.78 -16.62 9.02
C GLN A 191 16.31 -17.92 8.41
N TRP A 192 17.58 -18.21 8.73
CA TRP A 192 18.17 -19.52 8.51
C TRP A 192 17.57 -20.49 9.53
N PHE A 193 16.96 -21.55 9.06
CA PHE A 193 16.58 -22.71 9.88
C PHE A 193 17.74 -23.66 10.01
#